data_2f998133b5ad142b88f7284f3e42a27e
#
_entry.id   2f998133b5ad142b88f7284f3e42a27e
#
_cell.length_a   1.000
_cell.length_b   1.000
_cell.length_c   1.000
_cell.angle_alpha   90.00
_cell.angle_beta   90.00
_cell.angle_gamma   90.00
#
_symmetry.space_group_name_H-M   'P 1'
#
loop_
_entity.id
_entity.type
_entity.pdbx_description
1 polymer ?
#
loop_
_entity_poly.entity_id
_entity_poly.type
_entity_poly.pdbx_seq_one_letter_code
_entity_poly.pdbx_strand_id
1 'polypeptide(L)'
;ILLTAVIFPNRNKSMAQKMQDWRTWSLKGYVDGFTPLILTCDKVVAQSQIQDIKINTSPGTKVYTGLFIPFMDGSCDDLLRLIHEARKLNSNGIVLFDYAHFKDKYKVSLQERVFNKDDLKKISNPKIEVNKAIKQKKRKFFKKNKK
;
A
#
# COMPACT_ATOMS: atom_id res chain seq x y z
N ILE A 1 5.41 -16.41 -11.47
CA ILE A 1 4.08 -16.33 -10.82
C ILE A 1 4.28 -15.65 -9.48
N LEU A 2 3.42 -14.72 -9.10
CA LEU A 2 3.43 -14.03 -7.82
C LEU A 2 2.35 -14.67 -6.92
N LEU A 3 2.77 -15.23 -5.78
CA LEU A 3 1.87 -15.80 -4.79
C LEU A 3 1.62 -14.79 -3.68
N THR A 4 0.37 -14.39 -3.48
CA THR A 4 -0.02 -13.48 -2.39
C THR A 4 -1.10 -14.09 -1.52
N ALA A 5 -1.10 -13.74 -0.24
CA ALA A 5 -2.12 -14.17 0.71
C ALA A 5 -2.87 -12.98 1.31
N VAL A 6 -4.19 -13.14 1.46
CA VAL A 6 -5.01 -12.21 2.24
C VAL A 6 -4.89 -12.56 3.71
N ILE A 7 -4.57 -11.55 4.54
CA ILE A 7 -4.30 -11.75 5.97
C ILE A 7 -5.08 -10.78 6.85
N PHE A 8 -5.32 -11.18 8.09
CA PHE A 8 -5.77 -10.27 9.13
C PHE A 8 -4.56 -9.51 9.72
N PRO A 9 -4.63 -8.18 9.86
CA PRO A 9 -3.46 -7.36 10.21
C PRO A 9 -2.94 -7.60 11.63
N ASN A 10 -3.81 -7.86 12.60
CA ASN A 10 -3.38 -8.10 13.97
C ASN A 10 -2.74 -9.50 14.10
N ARG A 11 -1.43 -9.56 14.27
CA ARG A 11 -0.65 -10.79 14.30
C ARG A 11 -1.15 -11.84 15.31
N ASN A 12 -1.38 -11.42 16.55
CA ASN A 12 -1.75 -12.37 17.62
C ASN A 12 -3.15 -12.96 17.38
N LYS A 13 -4.12 -12.10 17.00
CA LYS A 13 -5.47 -12.55 16.65
C LYS A 13 -5.48 -13.39 15.38
N SER A 14 -4.69 -13.01 14.40
CA SER A 14 -4.55 -13.73 13.13
C SER A 14 -4.05 -15.16 13.36
N MET A 15 -3.00 -15.30 14.14
CA MET A 15 -2.45 -16.60 14.48
C MET A 15 -3.42 -17.44 15.34
N ALA A 16 -3.97 -16.86 16.42
CA ALA A 16 -4.80 -17.60 17.38
C ALA A 16 -6.19 -17.95 16.82
N GLN A 17 -6.81 -17.09 16.03
CA GLN A 17 -8.20 -17.23 15.60
C GLN A 17 -8.37 -17.63 14.14
N LYS A 18 -7.36 -17.40 13.30
CA LYS A 18 -7.41 -17.62 11.85
C LYS A 18 -6.34 -18.59 11.35
N MET A 19 -5.50 -19.10 12.24
CA MET A 19 -4.37 -19.99 11.92
C MET A 19 -3.42 -19.39 10.87
N GLN A 20 -3.34 -18.05 10.82
CA GLN A 20 -2.51 -17.33 9.87
C GLN A 20 -1.21 -16.85 10.54
N ASP A 21 -0.17 -17.68 10.52
CA ASP A 21 1.18 -17.25 10.93
C ASP A 21 1.93 -16.58 9.77
N TRP A 22 1.37 -15.44 9.32
CA TRP A 22 1.89 -14.72 8.18
C TRP A 22 3.32 -14.20 8.37
N ARG A 23 3.77 -13.99 9.61
CA ARG A 23 5.16 -13.64 9.87
C ARG A 23 6.10 -14.78 9.49
N THR A 24 5.81 -16.00 9.94
CA THR A 24 6.59 -17.18 9.55
C THR A 24 6.53 -17.41 8.04
N TRP A 25 5.37 -17.23 7.41
CA TRP A 25 5.26 -17.38 5.96
C TRP A 25 6.16 -16.40 5.19
N SER A 26 6.26 -15.14 5.65
CA SER A 26 7.18 -14.16 5.10
C SER A 26 8.65 -14.55 5.33
N LEU A 27 9.02 -14.89 6.56
CA LEU A 27 10.40 -15.25 6.91
C LEU A 27 10.91 -16.48 6.17
N LYS A 28 10.03 -17.43 5.90
CA LYS A 28 10.34 -18.67 5.16
C LYS A 28 10.22 -18.51 3.65
N GLY A 29 9.76 -17.35 3.16
CA GLY A 29 9.57 -17.11 1.72
C GLY A 29 8.47 -17.97 1.10
N TYR A 30 7.45 -18.37 1.86
CA TYR A 30 6.34 -19.18 1.36
C TYR A 30 5.39 -18.38 0.46
N VAL A 31 5.39 -17.07 0.59
CA VAL A 31 4.59 -16.13 -0.22
C VAL A 31 5.42 -14.93 -0.62
N ASP A 32 5.10 -14.35 -1.77
CA ASP A 32 5.74 -13.16 -2.31
C ASP A 32 5.18 -11.86 -1.72
N GLY A 33 3.95 -11.92 -1.18
CA GLY A 33 3.32 -10.74 -0.63
C GLY A 33 2.04 -11.01 0.15
N PHE A 34 1.59 -9.96 0.82
CA PHE A 34 0.36 -9.96 1.62
C PHE A 34 -0.60 -8.87 1.21
N THR A 35 -1.89 -9.19 1.36
CA THR A 35 -2.98 -8.22 1.30
C THR A 35 -3.68 -8.20 2.66
N PRO A 36 -3.21 -7.34 3.61
CA PRO A 36 -3.89 -7.19 4.89
C PRO A 36 -5.28 -6.57 4.73
N LEU A 37 -6.29 -7.15 5.34
CA LEU A 37 -7.64 -6.62 5.41
C LEU A 37 -7.73 -5.49 6.44
N ILE A 38 -7.71 -4.24 5.98
CA ILE A 38 -7.88 -3.05 6.82
C ILE A 38 -9.37 -2.80 6.97
N LEU A 39 -9.94 -3.32 8.06
CA LEU A 39 -11.38 -3.28 8.35
C LEU A 39 -11.71 -2.06 9.21
N THR A 40 -11.34 -0.87 8.75
CA THR A 40 -11.61 0.40 9.44
C THR A 40 -11.54 1.58 8.49
N CYS A 41 -12.30 2.63 8.77
CA CYS A 41 -12.14 3.96 8.15
C CYS A 41 -11.27 4.90 9.00
N ASP A 42 -10.90 4.50 10.22
CA ASP A 42 -10.01 5.27 11.08
C ASP A 42 -8.58 5.26 10.53
N LYS A 43 -8.09 6.45 10.22
CA LYS A 43 -6.76 6.67 9.66
C LYS A 43 -5.64 6.19 10.58
N VAL A 44 -5.74 6.45 11.90
CA VAL A 44 -4.67 6.13 12.86
C VAL A 44 -4.57 4.62 13.02
N VAL A 45 -5.71 3.95 13.14
CA VAL A 45 -5.78 2.49 13.22
C VAL A 45 -5.24 1.86 11.94
N ALA A 46 -5.64 2.35 10.77
CA ALA A 46 -5.15 1.86 9.49
C ALA A 46 -3.63 2.01 9.34
N GLN A 47 -3.08 3.18 9.69
CA GLN A 47 -1.64 3.44 9.68
C GLN A 47 -0.89 2.46 10.58
N SER A 48 -1.35 2.30 11.82
CA SER A 48 -0.75 1.37 12.78
C SER A 48 -0.71 -0.06 12.25
N GLN A 49 -1.82 -0.53 11.67
CA GLN A 49 -1.91 -1.88 11.11
C GLN A 49 -0.96 -2.08 9.92
N ILE A 50 -0.89 -1.12 9.00
CA ILE A 50 0.00 -1.20 7.84
C ILE A 50 1.48 -1.19 8.28
N GLN A 51 1.82 -0.32 9.23
CA GLN A 51 3.18 -0.24 9.77
C GLN A 51 3.59 -1.53 10.49
N ASP A 52 2.73 -2.09 11.33
CA ASP A 52 2.99 -3.33 12.06
C ASP A 52 3.31 -4.49 11.11
N ILE A 53 2.54 -4.64 10.04
CA ILE A 53 2.80 -5.67 9.04
C ILE A 53 4.15 -5.45 8.35
N LYS A 54 4.44 -4.22 7.94
CA LYS A 54 5.70 -3.92 7.25
C LYS A 54 6.94 -4.14 8.11
N ILE A 55 6.85 -3.86 9.40
CA ILE A 55 7.94 -4.10 10.36
C ILE A 55 8.13 -5.60 10.62
N ASN A 56 7.06 -6.37 10.61
CA ASN A 56 7.07 -7.79 10.93
C ASN A 56 7.20 -8.73 9.73
N THR A 57 7.35 -8.21 8.52
CA THR A 57 7.59 -9.00 7.31
C THR A 57 9.01 -8.84 6.80
N SER A 58 9.50 -9.83 6.05
CA SER A 58 10.82 -9.78 5.41
C SER A 58 10.91 -8.63 4.41
N PRO A 59 12.07 -7.98 4.23
CA PRO A 59 12.23 -6.83 3.35
C PRO A 59 11.81 -7.04 1.89
N GLY A 60 11.85 -8.28 1.40
CA GLY A 60 11.41 -8.65 0.04
C GLY A 60 9.91 -8.89 -0.09
N THR A 61 9.19 -9.05 1.03
CA THR A 61 7.75 -9.34 1.01
C THR A 61 6.96 -8.09 0.63
N LYS A 62 6.14 -8.20 -0.40
CA LYS A 62 5.28 -7.10 -0.86
C LYS A 62 4.06 -6.96 0.02
N VAL A 63 3.65 -5.72 0.29
CA VAL A 63 2.44 -5.42 1.06
C VAL A 63 1.48 -4.59 0.21
N TYR A 64 0.34 -5.17 -0.13
CA TYR A 64 -0.74 -4.52 -0.88
C TYR A 64 -1.86 -4.19 0.12
N THR A 65 -2.06 -2.93 0.46
CA THR A 65 -3.07 -2.54 1.45
C THR A 65 -4.47 -2.87 0.97
N GLY A 66 -5.15 -3.78 1.66
CA GLY A 66 -6.52 -4.18 1.37
C GLY A 66 -7.51 -3.30 2.11
N LEU A 67 -8.29 -2.49 1.39
CA LEU A 67 -9.30 -1.61 1.94
C LEU A 67 -10.69 -2.20 1.72
N PHE A 68 -11.48 -2.27 2.80
CA PHE A 68 -12.81 -2.87 2.77
C PHE A 68 -13.88 -1.80 2.58
N ILE A 69 -14.43 -1.71 1.38
CA ILE A 69 -15.38 -0.66 0.95
C ILE A 69 -16.61 -0.51 1.86
N PRO A 70 -17.25 -1.59 2.38
CA PRO A 70 -18.38 -1.45 3.30
C PRO A 70 -18.08 -0.62 4.55
N PHE A 71 -16.84 -0.58 5.02
CA PHE A 71 -16.43 0.22 6.18
C PHE A 71 -16.25 1.71 5.88
N MET A 72 -16.31 2.11 4.60
CA MET A 72 -16.22 3.52 4.21
C MET A 72 -17.56 4.26 4.36
N ASP A 73 -18.61 3.55 4.74
CA ASP A 73 -19.98 4.08 4.91
C ASP A 73 -20.46 5.00 3.76
N GLY A 74 -20.03 4.65 2.56
CA GLY A 74 -20.30 5.42 1.37
C GLY A 74 -19.46 6.69 1.21
N SER A 75 -18.50 6.98 2.08
CA SER A 75 -17.61 8.13 1.98
C SER A 75 -16.49 7.90 0.98
N CYS A 76 -16.46 8.72 -0.07
CA CYS A 76 -15.32 8.74 -1.01
C CYS A 76 -14.07 9.34 -0.36
N ASP A 77 -14.23 10.33 0.51
CA ASP A 77 -13.09 11.00 1.16
C ASP A 77 -12.37 10.09 2.16
N ASP A 78 -13.08 9.20 2.84
CA ASP A 78 -12.46 8.21 3.71
C ASP A 78 -11.62 7.22 2.90
N LEU A 79 -12.15 6.73 1.79
CA LEU A 79 -11.40 5.86 0.89
C LEU A 79 -10.13 6.54 0.37
N LEU A 80 -10.26 7.77 -0.12
CA LEU A 80 -9.12 8.54 -0.67
C LEU A 80 -8.05 8.81 0.40
N ARG A 81 -8.48 9.14 1.63
CA ARG A 81 -7.60 9.36 2.78
C ARG A 81 -6.81 8.10 3.11
N LEU A 82 -7.45 6.93 3.17
CA LEU A 82 -6.77 5.68 3.46
C LEU A 82 -5.81 5.26 2.33
N ILE A 83 -6.17 5.49 1.07
CA ILE A 83 -5.27 5.28 -0.07
C ILE A 83 -4.02 6.16 0.05
N HIS A 84 -4.21 7.44 0.40
CA HIS A 84 -3.12 8.37 0.59
C HIS A 84 -2.16 7.94 1.73
N GLU A 85 -2.71 7.49 2.85
CA GLU A 85 -1.91 7.00 3.97
C GLU A 85 -1.15 5.70 3.62
N ALA A 86 -1.79 4.78 2.92
CA ALA A 86 -1.12 3.58 2.44
C ALA A 86 0.07 3.90 1.51
N ARG A 87 -0.09 4.90 0.63
CA ARG A 87 0.99 5.39 -0.24
C ARG A 87 2.13 6.04 0.56
N LYS A 88 1.83 6.86 1.56
CA LYS A 88 2.83 7.45 2.46
C LYS A 88 3.66 6.39 3.18
N LEU A 89 3.03 5.30 3.55
CA LEU A 89 3.67 4.16 4.19
C LEU A 89 4.36 3.22 3.20
N ASN A 90 4.50 3.62 1.93
CA ASN A 90 5.13 2.84 0.87
C ASN A 90 4.50 1.45 0.71
N SER A 91 3.16 1.35 0.73
CA SER A 91 2.46 0.15 0.29
C SER A 91 2.78 -0.12 -1.18
N ASN A 92 2.95 -1.39 -1.54
CA ASN A 92 3.26 -1.79 -2.93
C ASN A 92 2.07 -1.63 -3.88
N GLY A 93 0.86 -1.47 -3.33
CA GLY A 93 -0.37 -1.24 -4.06
C GLY A 93 -1.58 -1.25 -3.14
N ILE A 94 -2.75 -1.07 -3.74
CA ILE A 94 -4.04 -1.05 -3.05
C ILE A 94 -4.93 -2.13 -3.66
N VAL A 95 -5.61 -2.88 -2.79
CA VAL A 95 -6.65 -3.83 -3.17
C VAL A 95 -7.97 -3.37 -2.53
N LEU A 96 -9.01 -3.25 -3.33
CA LEU A 96 -10.34 -2.85 -2.86
C LEU A 96 -11.24 -4.07 -2.73
N PHE A 97 -11.75 -4.30 -1.54
CA PHE A 97 -12.75 -5.33 -1.23
C PHE A 97 -14.09 -4.68 -0.99
N ASP A 98 -15.14 -5.10 -1.66
CA ASP A 98 -15.20 -5.97 -2.81
C ASP A 98 -15.88 -5.25 -3.99
N TYR A 99 -15.92 -5.90 -5.14
CA TYR A 99 -16.53 -5.35 -6.36
C TYR A 99 -18.04 -5.08 -6.21
N ALA A 100 -18.76 -5.91 -5.46
CA ALA A 100 -20.20 -5.74 -5.23
C ALA A 100 -20.56 -4.43 -4.51
N HIS A 101 -19.64 -3.91 -3.67
CA HIS A 101 -19.81 -2.66 -2.94
C HIS A 101 -19.12 -1.46 -3.61
N PHE A 102 -18.43 -1.70 -4.73
CA PHE A 102 -17.68 -0.67 -5.46
C PHE A 102 -18.59 0.12 -6.41
N LYS A 103 -19.30 1.11 -5.87
CA LYS A 103 -20.24 1.97 -6.59
C LYS A 103 -19.53 2.94 -7.54
N ASP A 104 -20.22 3.40 -8.57
CA ASP A 104 -19.68 4.33 -9.58
C ASP A 104 -19.07 5.61 -8.99
N LYS A 105 -19.63 6.13 -7.90
CA LYS A 105 -19.05 7.30 -7.22
C LYS A 105 -17.59 7.11 -6.76
N TYR A 106 -17.23 5.90 -6.33
CA TYR A 106 -15.84 5.57 -5.98
C TYR A 106 -14.96 5.54 -7.22
N LYS A 107 -15.47 4.95 -8.31
CA LYS A 107 -14.77 4.89 -9.59
C LYS A 107 -14.42 6.29 -10.09
N VAL A 108 -15.41 7.20 -10.16
CA VAL A 108 -15.20 8.59 -10.57
C VAL A 108 -14.19 9.28 -9.67
N SER A 109 -14.36 9.20 -8.35
CA SER A 109 -13.43 9.82 -7.40
C SER A 109 -11.99 9.30 -7.54
N LEU A 110 -11.81 8.00 -7.78
CA LEU A 110 -10.49 7.41 -7.98
C LEU A 110 -9.88 7.89 -9.31
N GLN A 111 -10.64 7.94 -10.39
CA GLN A 111 -10.16 8.41 -11.68
C GLN A 111 -9.69 9.86 -11.64
N GLU A 112 -10.45 10.73 -10.98
CA GLU A 112 -10.17 12.16 -10.93
C GLU A 112 -9.08 12.54 -9.93
N ARG A 113 -9.05 11.88 -8.77
CA ARG A 113 -8.24 12.32 -7.61
C ARG A 113 -7.06 11.41 -7.27
N VAL A 114 -7.03 10.18 -7.81
CA VAL A 114 -5.97 9.19 -7.51
C VAL A 114 -5.21 8.76 -8.75
N PHE A 115 -5.91 8.55 -9.86
CA PHE A 115 -5.37 8.04 -11.11
C PHE A 115 -5.55 9.04 -12.27
N ASN A 116 -5.27 10.32 -12.02
CA ASN A 116 -5.27 11.29 -13.12
C ASN A 116 -4.17 10.93 -14.15
N LYS A 117 -4.33 11.42 -15.40
CA LYS A 117 -3.42 11.06 -16.51
C LYS A 117 -1.94 11.34 -16.21
N ASP A 118 -1.65 12.35 -15.38
CA ASP A 118 -0.28 12.72 -15.03
C ASP A 118 0.32 11.77 -14.00
N ASP A 119 -0.47 11.26 -13.06
CA ASP A 119 -0.03 10.24 -12.11
C ASP A 119 0.16 8.88 -12.77
N LEU A 120 -0.69 8.51 -13.73
CA LEU A 120 -0.51 7.29 -14.53
C LEU A 120 0.77 7.34 -15.37
N LYS A 121 1.16 8.49 -15.93
CA LYS A 121 2.43 8.67 -16.64
C LYS A 121 3.64 8.51 -15.71
N LYS A 122 3.55 8.91 -14.44
CA LYS A 122 4.61 8.71 -13.44
C LYS A 122 4.77 7.24 -13.06
N ILE A 123 3.65 6.52 -12.92
CA ILE A 123 3.65 5.08 -12.58
C ILE A 123 4.18 4.24 -13.75
N SER A 124 3.83 4.56 -14.98
CA SER A 124 4.26 3.83 -16.18
C SER A 124 5.75 3.99 -16.54
N ASN A 125 6.47 4.96 -15.93
CA ASN A 125 7.88 5.20 -16.19
C ASN A 125 8.75 5.40 -14.93
N PRO A 126 8.85 4.41 -14.03
CA PRO A 126 9.62 4.53 -12.79
C PRO A 126 11.13 4.78 -13.03
N LYS A 127 11.68 4.40 -14.19
CA LYS A 127 13.08 4.66 -14.55
C LYS A 127 13.42 6.14 -14.74
N ILE A 128 12.45 6.98 -15.08
CA ILE A 128 12.68 8.41 -15.34
C ILE A 128 12.89 9.19 -14.04
N GLU A 129 12.17 8.86 -12.97
CA GLU A 129 12.31 9.56 -11.69
C GLU A 129 13.60 9.18 -10.95
N VAL A 130 13.99 7.91 -10.98
CA VAL A 130 15.27 7.45 -10.42
C VAL A 130 16.44 8.15 -11.11
N ASN A 131 16.43 8.23 -12.44
CA ASN A 131 17.47 8.92 -13.19
C ASN A 131 17.51 10.44 -12.96
N LYS A 132 16.36 11.10 -12.75
CA LYS A 132 16.30 12.52 -12.37
C LYS A 132 16.85 12.76 -10.97
N ALA A 133 16.49 11.91 -10.00
CA ALA A 133 16.98 12.00 -8.62
C ALA A 133 18.49 11.77 -8.52
N ILE A 134 19.04 10.80 -9.28
CA ILE A 134 20.47 10.53 -9.36
C ILE A 134 21.22 11.70 -10.01
N LYS A 135 20.69 12.28 -11.12
CA LYS A 135 21.29 13.46 -11.76
C LYS A 135 21.27 14.70 -10.84
N GLN A 136 20.22 14.91 -10.06
CA GLN A 136 20.15 16.02 -9.11
C GLN A 136 21.12 15.82 -7.93
N LYS A 137 21.27 14.61 -7.38
CA LYS A 137 22.25 14.32 -6.34
C LYS A 137 23.69 14.52 -6.86
N LYS A 138 24.01 14.05 -8.07
CA LYS A 138 25.33 14.27 -8.70
C LYS A 138 25.61 15.78 -8.88
N ARG A 139 24.65 16.57 -9.39
CA ARG A 139 24.81 18.02 -9.55
C ARG A 139 25.04 18.76 -8.23
N LYS A 140 24.35 18.38 -7.16
CA LYS A 140 24.57 18.96 -5.82
C LYS A 140 25.95 18.60 -5.25
N PHE A 141 26.40 17.37 -5.43
CA PHE A 141 27.70 16.89 -4.99
C PHE A 141 28.83 17.64 -5.68
N PHE A 142 28.79 17.79 -7.01
CA PHE A 142 29.81 18.52 -7.77
C PHE A 142 29.83 20.04 -7.50
N LYS A 143 28.69 20.65 -7.12
CA LYS A 143 28.66 22.08 -6.73
C LYS A 143 29.25 22.30 -5.32
N LYS A 144 29.21 21.32 -4.44
CA LYS A 144 29.71 21.45 -3.06
C LYS A 144 31.23 21.27 -2.99
N ASN A 145 31.85 20.60 -3.96
CA ASN A 145 33.30 20.33 -3.99
C ASN A 145 34.07 21.30 -4.93
N LYS A 146 33.44 22.39 -5.38
CA LYS A 146 34.07 23.47 -6.17
C LYS A 146 34.23 24.78 -5.36
N LYS A 147 34.11 24.71 -4.05
CA LYS A 147 34.51 25.73 -3.09
C LYS A 147 35.60 25.13 -2.21
#